data_14b8659e7edf1fca4165406213c7abd5
#
_entry.id   14b8659e7edf1fca4165406213c7abd5
#
_cell.length_a   1.000
_cell.length_b   1.000
_cell.length_c   1.000
_cell.angle_alpha   90.00
_cell.angle_beta   90.00
_cell.angle_gamma   90.00
#
_symmetry.space_group_name_H-M   'P 1'
#
loop_
_entity.id
_entity.type
_entity.pdbx_description
1 polymer ?
#
loop_
_entity_poly.entity_id
_entity_poly.type
_entity_poly.pdbx_seq_one_letter_code
_entity_poly.pdbx_strand_id
1 'polypeptide(L)'
;MRVGFVGLGLMGLPMALNLARAGTPLVVWNRTAGRANPLRALGAHVAADPAEVFGKAEVVVLMLADAAAVDAVLQRGTPGFAALVAGRTVVHMGTTSPQYSRGLADDLAAAGAHYVEAPVSGSRVPAEAGELVAMLAGAPDPVARIRPLLGPMCRQTVVCGPVPSGLLMKLAVNIFLITTVTGLAEAHHFARAQGLDLRTFREVVDGGQMASAISRVKTAKLLADDLTAQAAAADVLTNNALIADAARAAGIATPLLDACHALFAETVALGHGGGDMVAVVRALENRTEDRTANGT
;
A
#
# COMPACT_ATOMS: atom_id res chain seq x y z
N MET A 1 -17.94 15.85 12.70
CA MET A 1 -17.99 14.52 12.10
C MET A 1 -16.93 13.65 12.78
N ARG A 2 -17.30 12.47 13.23
CA ARG A 2 -16.38 11.49 13.82
C ARG A 2 -15.93 10.49 12.76
N VAL A 3 -14.64 10.21 12.71
CA VAL A 3 -14.03 9.31 11.72
C VAL A 3 -13.63 8.00 12.40
N GLY A 4 -14.05 6.88 11.82
CA GLY A 4 -13.60 5.55 12.17
C GLY A 4 -12.31 5.21 11.42
N PHE A 5 -11.36 4.55 12.08
CA PHE A 5 -10.15 4.06 11.42
C PHE A 5 -9.88 2.61 11.83
N VAL A 6 -9.93 1.73 10.85
CA VAL A 6 -9.78 0.28 11.06
C VAL A 6 -8.53 -0.21 10.34
N GLY A 7 -7.64 -0.86 11.10
CA GLY A 7 -6.37 -1.36 10.61
C GLY A 7 -5.21 -0.42 10.93
N LEU A 8 -4.49 -0.72 12.02
CA LEU A 8 -3.36 0.05 12.54
C LEU A 8 -2.04 -0.71 12.29
N GLY A 9 -1.86 -1.17 11.05
CA GLY A 9 -0.65 -1.81 10.57
C GLY A 9 0.49 -0.82 10.33
N LEU A 10 1.47 -1.25 9.51
CA LEU A 10 2.66 -0.46 9.16
C LEU A 10 2.29 0.91 8.55
N MET A 11 1.24 0.95 7.73
CA MET A 11 0.74 2.17 7.07
C MET A 11 -0.37 2.84 7.89
N GLY A 12 -1.33 2.07 8.41
CA GLY A 12 -2.52 2.64 9.03
C GLY A 12 -2.26 3.36 10.34
N LEU A 13 -1.32 2.90 11.16
CA LEU A 13 -1.00 3.58 12.43
C LEU A 13 -0.47 5.01 12.21
N PRO A 14 0.57 5.26 11.39
CA PRO A 14 1.03 6.63 11.14
C PRO A 14 -0.06 7.51 10.49
N MET A 15 -0.88 6.96 9.60
CA MET A 15 -2.00 7.69 8.99
C MET A 15 -3.03 8.14 10.06
N ALA A 16 -3.44 7.23 10.93
CA ALA A 16 -4.37 7.54 12.02
C ALA A 16 -3.78 8.54 13.04
N LEU A 17 -2.46 8.45 13.32
CA LEU A 17 -1.77 9.41 14.18
C LEU A 17 -1.78 10.82 13.59
N ASN A 18 -1.61 10.97 12.28
CA ASN A 18 -1.67 12.26 11.62
C ASN A 18 -3.08 12.87 11.69
N LEU A 19 -4.13 12.06 11.53
CA LEU A 19 -5.52 12.50 11.74
C LEU A 19 -5.75 12.95 13.19
N ALA A 20 -5.29 12.17 14.17
CA ALA A 20 -5.43 12.52 15.58
C ALA A 20 -4.71 13.83 15.94
N ARG A 21 -3.47 14.01 15.47
CA ARG A 21 -2.68 15.23 15.67
C ARG A 21 -3.30 16.46 15.01
N ALA A 22 -4.02 16.27 13.92
CA ALA A 22 -4.80 17.33 13.26
C ALA A 22 -6.14 17.63 13.96
N GLY A 23 -6.42 17.00 15.12
CA GLY A 23 -7.63 17.24 15.90
C GLY A 23 -8.87 16.51 15.38
N THR A 24 -8.75 15.55 14.47
CA THR A 24 -9.88 14.74 13.99
C THR A 24 -10.38 13.82 15.12
N PRO A 25 -11.67 13.89 15.51
CA PRO A 25 -12.24 12.96 16.48
C PRO A 25 -12.25 11.54 15.94
N LEU A 26 -11.44 10.64 16.51
CA LEU A 26 -11.25 9.27 16.01
C LEU A 26 -11.90 8.22 16.89
N VAL A 27 -12.47 7.20 16.23
CA VAL A 27 -12.77 5.88 16.77
C VAL A 27 -11.91 4.87 16.03
N VAL A 28 -11.05 4.14 16.73
CA VAL A 28 -10.07 3.28 16.09
C VAL A 28 -10.22 1.84 16.54
N TRP A 29 -9.94 0.92 15.62
CA TRP A 29 -9.87 -0.49 15.94
C TRP A 29 -8.76 -1.21 15.18
N ASN A 30 -8.14 -2.17 15.83
CA ASN A 30 -7.18 -3.08 15.23
C ASN A 30 -7.25 -4.45 15.90
N ARG A 31 -7.10 -5.52 15.13
CA ARG A 31 -7.10 -6.90 15.64
C ARG A 31 -6.11 -7.11 16.81
N THR A 32 -4.94 -6.51 16.72
CA THR A 32 -3.97 -6.46 17.82
C THR A 32 -4.19 -5.16 18.61
N ALA A 33 -4.92 -5.24 19.71
CA ALA A 33 -5.39 -4.07 20.48
C ALA A 33 -4.27 -3.12 20.93
N GLY A 34 -3.09 -3.65 21.29
CA GLY A 34 -1.94 -2.85 21.76
C GLY A 34 -1.44 -1.83 20.73
N ARG A 35 -1.70 -2.03 19.43
CA ARG A 35 -1.33 -1.06 18.38
C ARG A 35 -2.10 0.26 18.45
N ALA A 36 -3.25 0.28 19.13
CA ALA A 36 -4.04 1.50 19.33
C ALA A 36 -3.55 2.39 20.49
N ASN A 37 -2.61 1.93 21.32
CA ASN A 37 -2.15 2.67 22.50
C ASN A 37 -1.65 4.09 22.19
N PRO A 38 -0.84 4.35 21.14
CA PRO A 38 -0.41 5.71 20.80
C PRO A 38 -1.59 6.64 20.45
N LEU A 39 -2.65 6.12 19.84
CA LEU A 39 -3.84 6.88 19.48
C LEU A 39 -4.70 7.18 20.71
N ARG A 40 -4.79 6.23 21.65
CA ARG A 40 -5.47 6.45 22.95
C ARG A 40 -4.83 7.62 23.71
N ALA A 41 -3.50 7.72 23.69
CA ALA A 41 -2.77 8.82 24.31
C ALA A 41 -3.08 10.20 23.67
N LEU A 42 -3.55 10.22 22.42
CA LEU A 42 -4.01 11.41 21.69
C LEU A 42 -5.54 11.65 21.80
N GLY A 43 -6.22 10.91 22.67
CA GLY A 43 -7.67 11.08 22.91
C GLY A 43 -8.59 10.31 21.95
N ALA A 44 -8.05 9.43 21.08
CA ALA A 44 -8.88 8.59 20.24
C ALA A 44 -9.63 7.53 21.08
N HIS A 45 -10.89 7.30 20.74
CA HIS A 45 -11.65 6.20 21.32
C HIS A 45 -11.21 4.87 20.69
N VAL A 46 -10.76 3.94 21.51
CA VAL A 46 -10.37 2.58 21.06
C VAL A 46 -11.57 1.67 21.22
N ALA A 47 -12.14 1.26 20.11
CA ALA A 47 -13.31 0.38 20.06
C ALA A 47 -12.96 -1.06 20.43
N ALA A 48 -13.92 -1.78 21.00
CA ALA A 48 -13.78 -3.19 21.34
C ALA A 48 -13.79 -4.09 20.07
N ASP A 49 -14.58 -3.71 19.08
CA ASP A 49 -14.77 -4.44 17.83
C ASP A 49 -15.06 -3.47 16.66
N PRO A 50 -15.08 -3.98 15.41
CA PRO A 50 -15.41 -3.15 14.24
C PRO A 50 -16.83 -2.58 14.29
N ALA A 51 -17.81 -3.29 14.86
CA ALA A 51 -19.20 -2.84 14.92
C ALA A 51 -19.32 -1.56 15.75
N GLU A 52 -18.57 -1.45 16.84
CA GLU A 52 -18.52 -0.21 17.63
C GLU A 52 -17.94 0.96 16.82
N VAL A 53 -16.96 0.72 15.94
CA VAL A 53 -16.45 1.78 15.05
C VAL A 53 -17.55 2.29 14.15
N PHE A 54 -18.26 1.39 13.45
CA PHE A 54 -19.37 1.74 12.56
C PHE A 54 -20.53 2.40 13.31
N GLY A 55 -20.83 1.96 14.55
CA GLY A 55 -21.86 2.57 15.38
C GLY A 55 -21.57 4.00 15.81
N LYS A 56 -20.29 4.39 15.89
CA LYS A 56 -19.86 5.70 16.41
C LYS A 56 -19.34 6.67 15.34
N ALA A 57 -19.07 6.21 14.11
CA ALA A 57 -18.50 7.01 13.04
C ALA A 57 -19.39 7.05 11.80
N GLU A 58 -19.42 8.20 11.11
CA GLU A 58 -20.12 8.39 9.84
C GLU A 58 -19.28 7.97 8.64
N VAL A 59 -17.96 8.18 8.76
CA VAL A 59 -16.95 7.82 7.76
C VAL A 59 -16.02 6.81 8.39
N VAL A 60 -15.81 5.67 7.73
CA VAL A 60 -14.90 4.62 8.22
C VAL A 60 -13.81 4.35 7.19
N VAL A 61 -12.58 4.63 7.60
CA VAL A 61 -11.37 4.35 6.82
C VAL A 61 -10.93 2.91 7.10
N LEU A 62 -10.71 2.15 6.05
CA LEU A 62 -10.17 0.79 6.09
C LEU A 62 -8.76 0.78 5.50
N MET A 63 -7.76 0.44 6.33
CA MET A 63 -6.38 0.22 5.91
C MET A 63 -5.96 -1.20 6.30
N LEU A 64 -6.45 -2.17 5.53
CA LEU A 64 -6.36 -3.61 5.79
C LEU A 64 -5.50 -4.30 4.75
N ALA A 65 -5.00 -5.48 5.08
CA ALA A 65 -4.00 -6.18 4.28
C ALA A 65 -4.57 -6.74 2.97
N ASP A 66 -5.80 -7.25 3.01
CA ASP A 66 -6.40 -7.99 1.89
C ASP A 66 -7.94 -7.93 1.92
N ALA A 67 -8.54 -8.49 0.88
CA ALA A 67 -9.99 -8.57 0.71
C ALA A 67 -10.67 -9.36 1.84
N ALA A 68 -10.07 -10.45 2.30
CA ALA A 68 -10.64 -11.28 3.37
C ALA A 68 -10.72 -10.51 4.69
N ALA A 69 -9.71 -9.69 5.00
CA ALA A 69 -9.72 -8.82 6.17
C ALA A 69 -10.79 -7.72 6.06
N VAL A 70 -11.01 -7.17 4.86
CA VAL A 70 -12.09 -6.22 4.60
C VAL A 70 -13.45 -6.86 4.79
N ASP A 71 -13.69 -8.04 4.18
CA ASP A 71 -14.94 -8.77 4.30
C ASP A 71 -15.27 -9.15 5.76
N ALA A 72 -14.26 -9.61 6.51
CA ALA A 72 -14.42 -9.95 7.92
C ALA A 72 -14.81 -8.73 8.77
N VAL A 73 -14.16 -7.58 8.56
CA VAL A 73 -14.47 -6.33 9.28
C VAL A 73 -15.87 -5.81 8.94
N LEU A 74 -16.25 -5.89 7.68
CA LEU A 74 -17.57 -5.46 7.20
C LEU A 74 -18.66 -6.49 7.47
N GLN A 75 -18.33 -7.71 7.90
CA GLN A 75 -19.25 -8.84 7.97
C GLN A 75 -19.91 -9.15 6.62
N ARG A 76 -19.20 -8.90 5.49
CA ARG A 76 -19.70 -9.08 4.15
C ARG A 76 -20.13 -10.53 3.92
N GLY A 77 -21.26 -10.73 3.25
CA GLY A 77 -21.83 -12.06 3.04
C GLY A 77 -22.59 -12.62 4.26
N THR A 78 -22.77 -11.85 5.34
CA THR A 78 -23.57 -12.22 6.50
C THR A 78 -24.80 -11.33 6.62
N PRO A 79 -25.86 -11.76 7.38
CA PRO A 79 -27.03 -10.92 7.63
C PRO A 79 -26.73 -9.60 8.35
N GLY A 80 -25.59 -9.50 9.04
CA GLY A 80 -25.17 -8.29 9.76
C GLY A 80 -24.63 -7.18 8.87
N PHE A 81 -24.19 -7.47 7.63
CA PHE A 81 -23.53 -6.53 6.75
C PHE A 81 -24.32 -5.24 6.53
N ALA A 82 -25.55 -5.36 6.05
CA ALA A 82 -26.38 -4.21 5.71
C ALA A 82 -26.65 -3.32 6.93
N ALA A 83 -26.94 -3.89 8.09
CA ALA A 83 -27.17 -3.13 9.32
C ALA A 83 -25.91 -2.40 9.80
N LEU A 84 -24.73 -3.01 9.59
CA LEU A 84 -23.45 -2.44 9.98
C LEU A 84 -23.10 -1.19 9.16
N VAL A 85 -23.29 -1.25 7.83
CA VAL A 85 -22.78 -0.23 6.90
C VAL A 85 -23.80 0.83 6.50
N ALA A 86 -25.10 0.60 6.70
CA ALA A 86 -26.17 1.49 6.27
C ALA A 86 -25.94 2.95 6.68
N GLY A 87 -26.05 3.88 5.73
CA GLY A 87 -25.85 5.32 5.96
C GLY A 87 -24.39 5.74 6.22
N ARG A 88 -23.41 4.84 6.11
CA ARG A 88 -21.98 5.14 6.31
C ARG A 88 -21.29 5.41 4.98
N THR A 89 -20.14 6.09 5.06
CA THR A 89 -19.19 6.15 3.95
C THR A 89 -17.98 5.31 4.31
N VAL A 90 -17.75 4.26 3.54
CA VAL A 90 -16.57 3.39 3.65
C VAL A 90 -15.47 3.91 2.72
N VAL A 91 -14.31 4.24 3.29
CA VAL A 91 -13.13 4.70 2.55
C VAL A 91 -12.08 3.60 2.56
N HIS A 92 -11.88 2.94 1.44
CA HIS A 92 -10.94 1.84 1.31
C HIS A 92 -9.57 2.35 0.82
N MET A 93 -8.58 2.33 1.72
CA MET A 93 -7.22 2.81 1.43
C MET A 93 -6.21 1.68 1.20
N GLY A 94 -6.62 0.42 1.39
CA GLY A 94 -5.83 -0.76 1.06
C GLY A 94 -5.76 -1.04 -0.44
N THR A 95 -4.96 -2.03 -0.83
CA THR A 95 -4.83 -2.47 -2.22
C THR A 95 -5.44 -3.86 -2.37
N THR A 96 -6.50 -3.96 -3.17
CA THR A 96 -7.18 -5.20 -3.53
C THR A 96 -7.35 -5.29 -5.05
N SER A 97 -7.94 -6.37 -5.54
CA SER A 97 -8.23 -6.44 -6.98
C SER A 97 -9.32 -5.44 -7.39
N PRO A 98 -9.23 -4.87 -8.60
CA PRO A 98 -10.29 -3.99 -9.13
C PRO A 98 -11.65 -4.67 -9.21
N GLN A 99 -11.69 -5.97 -9.46
CA GLN A 99 -12.92 -6.75 -9.48
C GLN A 99 -13.57 -6.84 -8.09
N TYR A 100 -12.76 -7.13 -7.06
CA TYR A 100 -13.23 -7.15 -5.68
C TYR A 100 -13.82 -5.80 -5.26
N SER A 101 -13.12 -4.71 -5.57
CA SER A 101 -13.55 -3.35 -5.23
C SER A 101 -14.86 -2.98 -5.90
N ARG A 102 -15.05 -3.38 -7.16
CA ARG A 102 -16.31 -3.17 -7.88
C ARG A 102 -17.46 -3.91 -7.19
N GLY A 103 -17.29 -5.20 -6.88
CA GLY A 103 -18.31 -5.96 -6.17
C GLY A 103 -18.60 -5.44 -4.77
N LEU A 104 -17.57 -4.94 -4.05
CA LEU A 104 -17.77 -4.31 -2.74
C LEU A 104 -18.56 -3.00 -2.86
N ALA A 105 -18.30 -2.19 -3.88
CA ALA A 105 -19.04 -0.96 -4.13
C ALA A 105 -20.53 -1.24 -4.40
N ASP A 106 -20.82 -2.28 -5.20
CA ASP A 106 -22.19 -2.68 -5.52
C ASP A 106 -22.94 -3.16 -4.26
N ASP A 107 -22.29 -4.00 -3.42
CA ASP A 107 -22.89 -4.50 -2.20
C ASP A 107 -23.12 -3.37 -1.16
N LEU A 108 -22.17 -2.44 -1.02
CA LEU A 108 -22.33 -1.28 -0.14
C LEU A 108 -23.47 -0.35 -0.61
N ALA A 109 -23.58 -0.11 -1.91
CA ALA A 109 -24.67 0.67 -2.48
C ALA A 109 -26.03 0.01 -2.23
N ALA A 110 -26.13 -1.31 -2.43
CA ALA A 110 -27.34 -2.09 -2.13
C ALA A 110 -27.73 -2.04 -0.64
N ALA A 111 -26.75 -1.91 0.26
CA ALA A 111 -26.95 -1.74 1.70
C ALA A 111 -27.18 -0.28 2.13
N GLY A 112 -27.29 0.68 1.20
CA GLY A 112 -27.51 2.10 1.49
C GLY A 112 -26.29 2.81 2.06
N ALA A 113 -25.08 2.32 1.76
CA ALA A 113 -23.81 2.93 2.12
C ALA A 113 -23.13 3.59 0.92
N HIS A 114 -22.18 4.48 1.18
CA HIS A 114 -21.31 5.05 0.16
C HIS A 114 -19.92 4.39 0.20
N TYR A 115 -19.31 4.23 -0.97
CA TYR A 115 -17.96 3.68 -1.12
C TYR A 115 -17.03 4.65 -1.84
N VAL A 116 -15.84 4.82 -1.29
CA VAL A 116 -14.75 5.60 -1.90
C VAL A 116 -13.48 4.77 -1.87
N GLU A 117 -12.92 4.49 -3.04
CA GLU A 117 -11.53 4.05 -3.14
C GLU A 117 -10.61 5.22 -2.85
N ALA A 118 -9.60 4.98 -2.04
CA ALA A 118 -8.55 5.94 -1.77
C ALA A 118 -7.19 5.24 -1.57
N PRO A 119 -6.79 4.26 -2.43
CA PRO A 119 -5.48 3.65 -2.29
C PRO A 119 -4.39 4.70 -2.37
N VAL A 120 -3.28 4.45 -1.66
CA VAL A 120 -2.21 5.44 -1.49
C VAL A 120 -0.91 5.02 -2.18
N SER A 121 -0.17 5.99 -2.68
CA SER A 121 1.22 5.88 -3.08
C SER A 121 2.11 6.52 -2.03
N GLY A 122 3.16 5.82 -1.65
CA GLY A 122 4.08 6.11 -0.56
C GLY A 122 4.22 4.89 0.35
N SER A 123 5.33 4.86 1.10
CA SER A 123 5.63 3.83 2.08
C SER A 123 5.49 4.39 3.51
N ARG A 124 6.02 3.68 4.51
CA ARG A 124 5.92 4.07 5.92
C ARG A 124 6.40 5.50 6.19
N VAL A 125 7.56 5.90 5.66
CA VAL A 125 8.13 7.23 5.93
C VAL A 125 7.24 8.36 5.39
N PRO A 126 6.79 8.36 4.12
CA PRO A 126 5.77 9.31 3.66
C PRO A 126 4.45 9.25 4.45
N ALA A 127 4.03 8.08 4.95
CA ALA A 127 2.83 7.97 5.78
C ALA A 127 3.01 8.68 7.14
N GLU A 128 4.18 8.55 7.76
CA GLU A 128 4.54 9.25 9.01
C GLU A 128 4.59 10.77 8.82
N ALA A 129 5.06 11.23 7.64
CA ALA A 129 5.16 12.64 7.30
C ALA A 129 3.85 13.29 6.80
N GLY A 130 2.78 12.52 6.56
CA GLY A 130 1.55 13.04 5.95
C GLY A 130 1.69 13.35 4.46
N GLU A 131 2.66 12.74 3.78
CA GLU A 131 3.05 13.02 2.40
C GLU A 131 2.57 11.97 1.39
N LEU A 132 1.57 11.18 1.73
CA LEU A 132 1.01 10.21 0.80
C LEU A 132 0.32 10.90 -0.38
N VAL A 133 0.19 10.18 -1.49
CA VAL A 133 -0.67 10.55 -2.61
C VAL A 133 -1.82 9.57 -2.67
N ALA A 134 -3.06 10.04 -2.47
CA ALA A 134 -4.26 9.21 -2.54
C ALA A 134 -4.93 9.30 -3.91
N MET A 135 -5.33 8.16 -4.45
CA MET A 135 -6.03 8.01 -5.72
C MET A 135 -7.52 7.74 -5.43
N LEU A 136 -8.36 8.76 -5.59
CA LEU A 136 -9.76 8.71 -5.22
C LEU A 136 -10.62 8.22 -6.38
N ALA A 137 -11.51 7.26 -6.11
CA ALA A 137 -12.55 6.88 -7.04
C ALA A 137 -13.86 6.59 -6.31
N GLY A 138 -14.97 6.95 -6.95
CA GLY A 138 -16.32 6.80 -6.38
C GLY A 138 -17.29 7.78 -6.99
N ALA A 139 -18.50 7.85 -6.43
CA ALA A 139 -19.48 8.87 -6.77
C ALA A 139 -18.96 10.28 -6.39
N PRO A 140 -19.30 11.33 -7.16
CA PRO A 140 -18.73 12.68 -6.97
C PRO A 140 -18.94 13.24 -5.56
N ASP A 141 -20.15 13.15 -5.00
CA ASP A 141 -20.48 13.75 -3.71
C ASP A 141 -19.73 13.09 -2.52
N PRO A 142 -19.71 11.73 -2.37
CA PRO A 142 -18.88 11.08 -1.38
C PRO A 142 -17.40 11.41 -1.52
N VAL A 143 -16.85 11.42 -2.74
CA VAL A 143 -15.45 11.77 -3.00
C VAL A 143 -15.16 13.20 -2.56
N ALA A 144 -15.99 14.18 -2.93
CA ALA A 144 -15.82 15.58 -2.53
C ALA A 144 -15.86 15.75 -1.01
N ARG A 145 -16.75 15.01 -0.32
CA ARG A 145 -16.88 15.04 1.15
C ARG A 145 -15.66 14.45 1.86
N ILE A 146 -15.07 13.37 1.31
CA ILE A 146 -13.94 12.67 1.91
C ILE A 146 -12.61 13.39 1.67
N ARG A 147 -12.44 14.02 0.51
CA ARG A 147 -11.19 14.65 0.08
C ARG A 147 -10.52 15.54 1.13
N PRO A 148 -11.23 16.47 1.82
CA PRO A 148 -10.62 17.32 2.86
C PRO A 148 -10.13 16.53 4.08
N LEU A 149 -10.76 15.41 4.41
CA LEU A 149 -10.39 14.57 5.56
C LEU A 149 -9.05 13.88 5.39
N LEU A 150 -8.61 13.71 4.14
CA LEU A 150 -7.34 13.04 3.83
C LEU A 150 -6.14 14.00 3.94
N GLY A 151 -6.36 15.31 4.05
CA GLY A 151 -5.30 16.33 4.11
C GLY A 151 -4.20 16.04 5.13
N PRO A 152 -4.48 15.63 6.38
CA PRO A 152 -3.45 15.32 7.35
C PRO A 152 -2.58 14.10 6.99
N MET A 153 -3.08 13.19 6.14
CA MET A 153 -2.38 11.96 5.73
C MET A 153 -1.70 12.08 4.37
N CYS A 154 -2.21 13.00 3.52
CA CYS A 154 -1.85 13.07 2.12
C CYS A 154 -1.50 14.49 1.71
N ARG A 155 -0.32 14.67 1.13
CA ARG A 155 0.04 15.96 0.49
C ARG A 155 -0.78 16.23 -0.76
N GLN A 156 -1.30 15.17 -1.40
CA GLN A 156 -2.06 15.29 -2.65
C GLN A 156 -3.15 14.21 -2.72
N THR A 157 -4.30 14.61 -3.25
CA THR A 157 -5.39 13.69 -3.63
C THR A 157 -5.73 13.88 -5.10
N VAL A 158 -5.82 12.80 -5.85
CA VAL A 158 -6.13 12.80 -7.29
C VAL A 158 -7.44 12.03 -7.50
N VAL A 159 -8.42 12.66 -8.12
CA VAL A 159 -9.69 11.99 -8.49
C VAL A 159 -9.47 11.24 -9.79
N CYS A 160 -9.64 9.92 -9.76
CA CYS A 160 -9.37 9.01 -10.88
C CYS A 160 -10.63 8.64 -11.67
N GLY A 161 -11.82 8.93 -11.15
CA GLY A 161 -13.09 8.61 -11.80
C GLY A 161 -13.98 7.67 -10.97
N PRO A 162 -14.85 6.88 -11.62
CA PRO A 162 -15.68 5.88 -10.93
C PRO A 162 -14.86 4.70 -10.42
N VAL A 163 -15.40 3.91 -9.49
CA VAL A 163 -14.82 2.62 -9.07
C VAL A 163 -14.75 1.69 -10.29
N PRO A 164 -13.61 1.02 -10.56
CA PRO A 164 -12.43 0.85 -9.73
C PRO A 164 -11.21 1.67 -10.20
N SER A 165 -11.40 2.88 -10.72
CA SER A 165 -10.33 3.69 -11.33
C SER A 165 -9.20 4.04 -10.35
N GLY A 166 -9.49 4.18 -9.06
CA GLY A 166 -8.48 4.43 -8.03
C GLY A 166 -7.51 3.27 -7.88
N LEU A 167 -8.03 2.04 -7.78
CA LEU A 167 -7.20 0.83 -7.73
C LEU A 167 -6.48 0.56 -9.04
N LEU A 168 -7.12 0.73 -10.19
CA LEU A 168 -6.44 0.61 -11.49
C LEU A 168 -5.27 1.59 -11.61
N MET A 169 -5.45 2.84 -11.18
CA MET A 169 -4.37 3.83 -11.12
C MET A 169 -3.27 3.39 -10.16
N LYS A 170 -3.63 2.87 -8.99
CA LYS A 170 -2.66 2.33 -8.02
C LYS A 170 -1.85 1.18 -8.60
N LEU A 171 -2.47 0.25 -9.32
CA LEU A 171 -1.78 -0.86 -9.97
C LEU A 171 -0.81 -0.35 -11.05
N ALA A 172 -1.21 0.61 -11.89
CA ALA A 172 -0.34 1.22 -12.89
C ALA A 172 0.88 1.92 -12.26
N VAL A 173 0.67 2.69 -11.18
CA VAL A 173 1.76 3.33 -10.43
C VAL A 173 2.69 2.29 -9.80
N ASN A 174 2.15 1.17 -9.32
CA ASN A 174 2.95 0.10 -8.74
C ASN A 174 3.78 -0.64 -9.79
N ILE A 175 3.33 -0.81 -11.04
CA ILE A 175 4.17 -1.33 -12.13
C ILE A 175 5.45 -0.48 -12.24
N PHE A 176 5.28 0.84 -12.32
CA PHE A 176 6.41 1.76 -12.44
C PHE A 176 7.33 1.72 -11.22
N LEU A 177 6.77 1.67 -10.00
CA LEU A 177 7.54 1.56 -8.76
C LEU A 177 8.38 0.27 -8.72
N ILE A 178 7.73 -0.87 -8.98
CA ILE A 178 8.33 -2.19 -8.85
C ILE A 178 9.46 -2.35 -9.88
N THR A 179 9.21 -2.02 -11.15
CA THR A 179 10.22 -2.11 -12.20
C THR A 179 11.38 -1.16 -11.96
N THR A 180 11.12 0.06 -11.46
CA THR A 180 12.17 1.03 -11.12
C THR A 180 13.08 0.50 -10.02
N VAL A 181 12.53 -0.04 -8.93
CA VAL A 181 13.36 -0.53 -7.82
C VAL A 181 14.07 -1.82 -8.17
N THR A 182 13.44 -2.70 -8.95
CA THR A 182 14.11 -3.92 -9.44
C THR A 182 15.27 -3.58 -10.36
N GLY A 183 15.08 -2.67 -11.32
CA GLY A 183 16.15 -2.20 -12.21
C GLY A 183 17.28 -1.50 -11.45
N LEU A 184 16.96 -0.72 -10.40
CA LEU A 184 17.96 -0.11 -9.53
C LEU A 184 18.79 -1.17 -8.76
N ALA A 185 18.12 -2.20 -8.24
CA ALA A 185 18.80 -3.31 -7.55
C ALA A 185 19.72 -4.08 -8.50
N GLU A 186 19.28 -4.31 -9.73
CA GLU A 186 20.08 -4.97 -10.78
C GLU A 186 21.30 -4.13 -11.17
N ALA A 187 21.12 -2.82 -11.38
CA ALA A 187 22.22 -1.89 -11.66
C ALA A 187 23.24 -1.81 -10.51
N HIS A 188 22.76 -1.80 -9.25
CA HIS A 188 23.62 -1.85 -8.07
C HIS A 188 24.41 -3.17 -8.00
N HIS A 189 23.73 -4.31 -8.24
CA HIS A 189 24.37 -5.62 -8.28
C HIS A 189 25.45 -5.69 -9.38
N PHE A 190 25.13 -5.19 -10.58
CA PHE A 190 26.10 -5.10 -11.68
C PHE A 190 27.33 -4.26 -11.29
N ALA A 191 27.12 -3.05 -10.75
CA ALA A 191 28.21 -2.18 -10.32
C ALA A 191 29.11 -2.86 -9.29
N ARG A 192 28.52 -3.53 -8.29
CA ARG A 192 29.23 -4.31 -7.27
C ARG A 192 30.03 -5.47 -7.88
N ALA A 193 29.42 -6.26 -8.77
CA ALA A 193 30.07 -7.39 -9.41
C ALA A 193 31.25 -6.97 -10.32
N GLN A 194 31.19 -5.75 -10.90
CA GLN A 194 32.29 -5.17 -11.67
C GLN A 194 33.35 -4.46 -10.81
N GLY A 195 33.25 -4.48 -9.49
CA GLY A 195 34.19 -3.85 -8.57
C GLY A 195 34.15 -2.32 -8.58
N LEU A 196 33.05 -1.71 -9.03
CA LEU A 196 32.90 -0.26 -8.99
C LEU A 196 32.66 0.23 -7.55
N ASP A 197 33.11 1.46 -7.25
CA ASP A 197 32.77 2.10 -5.98
C ASP A 197 31.29 2.44 -5.93
N LEU A 198 30.57 1.80 -5.00
CA LEU A 198 29.12 1.96 -4.87
C LEU A 198 28.71 3.34 -4.34
N ARG A 199 29.59 4.09 -3.70
CA ARG A 199 29.35 5.49 -3.30
C ARG A 199 29.35 6.38 -4.53
N THR A 200 30.33 6.21 -5.40
CA THR A 200 30.39 6.90 -6.70
C THR A 200 29.21 6.52 -7.60
N PHE A 201 28.83 5.23 -7.62
CA PHE A 201 27.61 4.79 -8.33
C PHE A 201 26.37 5.56 -7.86
N ARG A 202 26.19 5.66 -6.53
CA ARG A 202 25.09 6.43 -5.94
C ARG A 202 25.14 7.92 -6.33
N GLU A 203 26.31 8.56 -6.26
CA GLU A 203 26.46 9.97 -6.64
C GLU A 203 26.05 10.22 -8.09
N VAL A 204 26.43 9.34 -9.01
CA VAL A 204 26.05 9.42 -10.43
C VAL A 204 24.54 9.26 -10.61
N VAL A 205 23.92 8.25 -9.94
CA VAL A 205 22.46 8.03 -10.01
C VAL A 205 21.70 9.23 -9.41
N ASP A 206 22.12 9.73 -8.25
CA ASP A 206 21.44 10.81 -7.53
C ASP A 206 21.62 12.17 -8.22
N GLY A 207 22.71 12.38 -8.96
CA GLY A 207 22.99 13.60 -9.75
C GLY A 207 22.43 13.60 -11.17
N GLY A 208 22.03 12.42 -11.66
CA GLY A 208 21.54 12.24 -13.03
C GLY A 208 20.03 12.40 -13.19
N GLN A 209 19.57 12.30 -14.44
CA GLN A 209 18.13 12.41 -14.79
C GLN A 209 17.27 11.27 -14.23
N MET A 210 17.88 10.14 -13.86
CA MET A 210 17.19 9.00 -13.24
C MET A 210 16.87 9.21 -11.76
N ALA A 211 17.35 10.31 -11.16
CA ALA A 211 17.11 10.64 -9.76
C ALA A 211 15.63 10.89 -9.47
N SER A 212 15.15 10.24 -8.42
CA SER A 212 13.80 10.40 -7.90
C SER A 212 13.81 10.24 -6.38
N ALA A 213 12.73 10.60 -5.70
CA ALA A 213 12.62 10.37 -4.25
C ALA A 213 12.82 8.88 -3.90
N ILE A 214 12.25 7.97 -4.71
CA ILE A 214 12.38 6.53 -4.48
C ILE A 214 13.81 6.03 -4.78
N SER A 215 14.45 6.47 -5.86
CA SER A 215 15.81 6.02 -6.18
C SER A 215 16.79 6.45 -5.10
N ARG A 216 16.72 7.68 -4.59
CA ARG A 216 17.58 8.17 -3.50
C ARG A 216 17.47 7.35 -2.22
N VAL A 217 16.23 7.04 -1.83
CA VAL A 217 15.98 6.21 -0.64
C VAL A 217 16.51 4.79 -0.85
N LYS A 218 16.23 4.19 -2.00
CA LYS A 218 16.55 2.78 -2.25
C LYS A 218 18.05 2.56 -2.54
N THR A 219 18.73 3.49 -3.22
CA THR A 219 20.19 3.46 -3.35
C THR A 219 20.90 3.58 -1.99
N ALA A 220 20.40 4.45 -1.12
CA ALA A 220 20.96 4.57 0.24
C ALA A 220 20.83 3.26 1.03
N LYS A 221 19.68 2.59 0.94
CA LYS A 221 19.45 1.29 1.59
C LYS A 221 20.34 0.18 1.03
N LEU A 222 20.48 0.10 -0.30
CA LEU A 222 21.37 -0.86 -0.96
C LEU A 222 22.83 -0.64 -0.57
N LEU A 223 23.29 0.62 -0.54
CA LEU A 223 24.65 0.95 -0.14
C LEU A 223 24.95 0.59 1.33
N ALA A 224 23.98 0.75 2.21
CA ALA A 224 24.09 0.44 3.64
C ALA A 224 23.78 -1.01 3.98
N ASP A 225 23.39 -1.82 3.02
CA ASP A 225 22.82 -3.18 3.22
C ASP A 225 21.63 -3.18 4.22
N ASP A 226 20.87 -2.09 4.25
CA ASP A 226 19.72 -1.93 5.14
C ASP A 226 18.45 -2.52 4.52
N LEU A 227 18.09 -3.72 4.94
CA LEU A 227 16.87 -4.41 4.51
C LEU A 227 15.67 -4.15 5.43
N THR A 228 15.73 -3.20 6.37
CA THR A 228 14.59 -2.84 7.23
C THR A 228 13.41 -2.35 6.38
N ALA A 229 12.26 -3.00 6.52
CA ALA A 229 11.11 -2.78 5.65
C ALA A 229 10.51 -1.38 5.78
N GLN A 230 10.39 -0.69 4.64
CA GLN A 230 9.48 0.43 4.41
C GLN A 230 8.30 -0.01 3.53
N ALA A 231 8.55 -0.98 2.64
CA ALA A 231 7.58 -1.76 1.88
C ALA A 231 8.14 -3.18 1.81
N ALA A 232 7.45 -4.16 2.39
CA ALA A 232 7.96 -5.52 2.49
C ALA A 232 7.97 -6.22 1.11
N ALA A 233 8.99 -7.04 0.85
CA ALA A 233 9.10 -7.78 -0.41
C ALA A 233 7.91 -8.73 -0.64
N ALA A 234 7.35 -9.33 0.41
CA ALA A 234 6.14 -10.14 0.33
C ALA A 234 4.91 -9.34 -0.10
N ASP A 235 4.76 -8.09 0.38
CA ASP A 235 3.67 -7.20 -0.05
C ASP A 235 3.83 -6.81 -1.51
N VAL A 236 5.08 -6.61 -1.97
CA VAL A 236 5.38 -6.34 -3.39
C VAL A 236 5.03 -7.54 -4.25
N LEU A 237 5.36 -8.76 -3.82
CA LEU A 237 4.97 -9.99 -4.53
C LEU A 237 3.44 -10.10 -4.66
N THR A 238 2.70 -9.83 -3.59
CA THR A 238 1.22 -9.78 -3.60
C THR A 238 0.71 -8.74 -4.61
N ASN A 239 1.31 -7.54 -4.62
CA ASN A 239 0.95 -6.49 -5.59
C ASN A 239 1.27 -6.91 -7.04
N ASN A 240 2.41 -7.59 -7.28
CA ASN A 240 2.72 -8.15 -8.59
C ASN A 240 1.62 -9.11 -9.08
N ALA A 241 1.15 -10.00 -8.20
CA ALA A 241 0.07 -10.94 -8.54
C ALA A 241 -1.24 -10.20 -8.89
N LEU A 242 -1.64 -9.20 -8.09
CA LEU A 242 -2.84 -8.39 -8.37
C LEU A 242 -2.74 -7.66 -9.72
N ILE A 243 -1.56 -7.14 -10.07
CA ILE A 243 -1.35 -6.46 -11.35
C ILE A 243 -1.40 -7.47 -12.49
N ALA A 244 -0.72 -8.62 -12.37
CA ALA A 244 -0.70 -9.66 -13.39
C ALA A 244 -2.12 -10.20 -13.68
N ASP A 245 -2.94 -10.39 -12.65
CA ASP A 245 -4.34 -10.80 -12.79
C ASP A 245 -5.18 -9.74 -13.49
N ALA A 246 -5.04 -8.46 -13.11
CA ALA A 246 -5.75 -7.35 -13.76
C ALA A 246 -5.31 -7.18 -15.23
N ALA A 247 -4.02 -7.31 -15.53
CA ALA A 247 -3.49 -7.23 -16.88
C ALA A 247 -3.99 -8.40 -17.75
N ARG A 248 -3.98 -9.62 -17.22
CA ARG A 248 -4.50 -10.82 -17.90
C ARG A 248 -5.99 -10.68 -18.22
N ALA A 249 -6.77 -10.20 -17.26
CA ALA A 249 -8.20 -9.95 -17.46
C ALA A 249 -8.49 -8.90 -18.54
N ALA A 250 -7.56 -7.98 -18.78
CA ALA A 250 -7.65 -6.92 -19.79
C ALA A 250 -6.92 -7.26 -21.11
N GLY A 251 -6.27 -8.42 -21.22
CA GLY A 251 -5.48 -8.81 -22.40
C GLY A 251 -4.21 -7.96 -22.59
N ILE A 252 -3.64 -7.42 -21.52
CA ILE A 252 -2.46 -6.53 -21.54
C ILE A 252 -1.20 -7.34 -21.24
N ALA A 253 -0.15 -7.21 -22.07
CA ALA A 253 1.15 -7.78 -21.81
C ALA A 253 1.97 -6.95 -20.81
N THR A 254 2.59 -7.62 -19.82
CA THR A 254 3.40 -6.98 -18.78
C THR A 254 4.76 -7.67 -18.58
N PRO A 255 5.61 -7.82 -19.62
CA PRO A 255 6.82 -8.65 -19.57
C PRO A 255 7.84 -8.18 -18.51
N LEU A 256 7.97 -6.89 -18.25
CA LEU A 256 8.87 -6.39 -17.20
C LEU A 256 8.33 -6.74 -15.80
N LEU A 257 7.03 -6.70 -15.62
CA LEU A 257 6.39 -7.08 -14.35
C LEU A 257 6.54 -8.59 -14.11
N ASP A 258 6.42 -9.42 -15.15
CA ASP A 258 6.59 -10.87 -15.07
C ASP A 258 8.00 -11.24 -14.59
N ALA A 259 9.03 -10.54 -15.12
CA ALA A 259 10.41 -10.68 -14.64
C ALA A 259 10.56 -10.25 -13.17
N CYS A 260 9.97 -9.12 -12.79
CA CYS A 260 9.96 -8.68 -11.40
C CYS A 260 9.24 -9.67 -10.49
N HIS A 261 8.09 -10.21 -10.91
CA HIS A 261 7.34 -11.21 -10.14
C HIS A 261 8.20 -12.44 -9.82
N ALA A 262 8.91 -12.97 -10.81
CA ALA A 262 9.82 -14.11 -10.61
C ALA A 262 10.94 -13.78 -9.60
N LEU A 263 11.55 -12.60 -9.67
CA LEU A 263 12.59 -12.16 -8.75
C LEU A 263 12.06 -11.96 -7.33
N PHE A 264 10.90 -11.37 -7.15
CA PHE A 264 10.29 -11.21 -5.82
C PHE A 264 9.83 -12.55 -5.23
N ALA A 265 9.32 -13.48 -6.05
CA ALA A 265 9.00 -14.83 -5.60
C ALA A 265 10.25 -15.56 -5.07
N GLU A 266 11.37 -15.47 -5.79
CA GLU A 266 12.65 -16.01 -5.36
C GLU A 266 13.15 -15.31 -4.08
N THR A 267 13.05 -13.98 -3.98
CA THR A 267 13.42 -13.23 -2.77
C THR A 267 12.66 -13.72 -1.53
N VAL A 268 11.38 -13.99 -1.68
CA VAL A 268 10.55 -14.55 -0.58
C VAL A 268 10.98 -15.98 -0.25
N ALA A 269 11.24 -16.81 -1.25
CA ALA A 269 11.69 -18.19 -1.09
C ALA A 269 13.06 -18.27 -0.36
N LEU A 270 13.94 -17.30 -0.61
CA LEU A 270 15.23 -17.15 0.08
C LEU A 270 15.09 -16.63 1.54
N GLY A 271 13.85 -16.41 2.03
CA GLY A 271 13.60 -15.97 3.42
C GLY A 271 13.60 -14.46 3.63
N HIS A 272 13.72 -13.65 2.58
CA HIS A 272 13.77 -12.19 2.67
C HIS A 272 12.41 -11.49 2.50
N GLY A 273 11.29 -12.23 2.57
CA GLY A 273 9.95 -11.69 2.37
C GLY A 273 9.56 -10.56 3.34
N GLY A 274 10.06 -10.61 4.59
CA GLY A 274 9.85 -9.57 5.59
C GLY A 274 10.76 -8.34 5.44
N GLY A 275 11.76 -8.40 4.57
CA GLY A 275 12.67 -7.31 4.28
C GLY A 275 12.07 -6.26 3.35
N ASP A 276 12.76 -5.12 3.23
CA ASP A 276 12.39 -4.07 2.27
C ASP A 276 12.41 -4.60 0.82
N MET A 277 11.66 -3.99 -0.07
CA MET A 277 11.61 -4.36 -1.48
C MET A 277 13.00 -4.37 -2.18
N VAL A 278 14.00 -3.63 -1.66
CA VAL A 278 15.39 -3.70 -2.16
C VAL A 278 16.04 -5.06 -1.92
N ALA A 279 15.47 -5.90 -1.04
CA ALA A 279 15.94 -7.26 -0.81
C ALA A 279 15.85 -8.14 -2.08
N VAL A 280 15.18 -7.67 -3.14
CA VAL A 280 15.21 -8.29 -4.47
C VAL A 280 16.65 -8.45 -5.01
N VAL A 281 17.60 -7.65 -4.52
CA VAL A 281 19.03 -7.80 -4.84
C VAL A 281 19.55 -9.20 -4.45
N ARG A 282 18.99 -9.83 -3.39
CA ARG A 282 19.41 -11.17 -2.95
C ARG A 282 19.09 -12.26 -3.97
N ALA A 283 17.96 -12.15 -4.68
CA ALA A 283 17.65 -13.05 -5.77
C ALA A 283 18.65 -12.89 -6.96
N LEU A 284 19.08 -11.65 -7.23
CA LEU A 284 20.08 -11.39 -8.28
C LEU A 284 21.46 -11.92 -7.88
N GLU A 285 21.86 -11.77 -6.63
CA GLU A 285 23.10 -12.33 -6.08
C GLU A 285 23.09 -13.86 -6.17
N ASN A 286 22.02 -14.52 -5.71
CA ASN A 286 21.84 -15.96 -5.78
C ASN A 286 21.97 -16.49 -7.22
N ARG A 287 21.30 -15.87 -8.17
CA ARG A 287 21.39 -16.24 -9.60
C ARG A 287 22.80 -16.10 -10.18
N THR A 288 23.59 -15.16 -9.68
CA THR A 288 24.97 -14.96 -10.11
C THR A 288 25.88 -16.05 -9.53
N GLU A 289 25.70 -16.43 -8.26
CA GLU A 289 26.43 -17.51 -7.61
C GLU A 289 26.14 -18.86 -8.28
N ASP A 290 24.87 -19.13 -8.61
CA ASP A 290 24.48 -20.35 -9.33
C ASP A 290 25.12 -20.45 -10.72
N ARG A 291 25.26 -19.34 -11.47
CA ARG A 291 25.96 -19.30 -12.75
C ARG A 291 27.46 -19.62 -12.61
N THR A 292 28.10 -19.02 -11.60
CA THR A 292 29.52 -19.24 -11.36
C THR A 292 29.80 -20.67 -10.89
N ALA A 293 28.92 -21.28 -10.11
CA ALA A 293 29.03 -22.67 -9.66
C ALA A 293 28.82 -23.69 -10.80
N ASN A 294 27.95 -23.33 -11.77
CA ASN A 294 27.63 -24.22 -12.91
C ASN A 294 28.53 -23.99 -14.15
N GLY A 295 29.52 -23.10 -14.08
CA GLY A 295 30.56 -22.93 -15.13
C GLY A 295 30.05 -22.30 -16.44
N THR A 296 28.98 -21.49 -16.38
CA THR A 296 28.44 -20.77 -17.55
C THR A 296 28.48 -19.27 -17.38
#